data_cea78b4cd25fd23bbfca40222228cdc5
#
_entry.id   cea78b4cd25fd23bbfca40222228cdc5
#
_cell.length_a   1.000
_cell.length_b   1.000
_cell.length_c   1.000
_cell.angle_alpha   90.00
_cell.angle_beta   90.00
_cell.angle_gamma   90.00
#
_symmetry.space_group_name_H-M   'P 1'
#
loop_
_entity.id
_entity.type
_entity.pdbx_description
1 polymer ?
#
loop_
_entity_poly.entity_id
_entity_poly.type
_entity_poly.pdbx_seq_one_letter_code
_entity_poly.pdbx_strand_id
1 'polypeptide(L)'
;MKFGKKNEIQINPLKYNFALIGESGIGKTTVIKEYCEKLAGEDGYIFLEVGKEDGASAISGINYITCPEWDADYDEDTNTMGFNTFIEDVVENKATDWKDLKVVVLDTYDEIFSIGEQEVIRMHNKENPQKRAKSINGCFGGYGAGLEKTIEIVLNALWSLKTVGVSFIVIGHTKSKNIIDPVTGEEYVQLTSNMTQKYFNAIKTKVHFLGVAAIDREIIRKSTGKKDNKGNDIKKGIVQGESRWITFRDDSYTIDSKSRFADIVDRIPLNADALIKALTDAIKAAAIKSGADIKILEEIQAKADQAKAQQVAEAEKAHKSQKELDIAIGEIVDFFTKNKTDIEIIKPILAKCKEMGYSNPKEISDLDDAKTILAMTLK
;
A
#
# COMPACT_ATOMS: atom_id res chain seq x y z
N MET A 1 -29.62 20.90 3.74
CA MET A 1 -29.20 20.63 2.37
C MET A 1 -29.69 19.25 1.98
N LYS A 2 -30.35 19.10 0.84
CA LYS A 2 -30.94 17.80 0.41
C LYS A 2 -29.85 16.83 -0.10
N PHE A 3 -28.77 17.38 -0.66
CA PHE A 3 -27.61 16.65 -1.15
C PHE A 3 -26.31 17.36 -0.73
N GLY A 4 -25.22 16.60 -0.63
CA GLY A 4 -23.91 17.08 -0.18
C GLY A 4 -23.73 16.92 1.33
N LYS A 5 -22.46 16.68 1.72
CA LYS A 5 -22.02 16.52 3.11
C LYS A 5 -20.86 17.49 3.36
N LYS A 6 -20.85 18.16 4.51
CA LYS A 6 -19.65 18.91 4.91
C LYS A 6 -18.52 17.93 5.15
N ASN A 7 -17.36 18.21 4.57
CA ASN A 7 -16.18 17.42 4.82
C ASN A 7 -15.56 17.82 6.16
N GLU A 8 -15.27 16.84 7.00
CA GLU A 8 -14.52 17.01 8.23
C GLU A 8 -13.10 16.48 8.04
N ILE A 9 -12.10 17.29 8.38
CA ILE A 9 -10.69 16.92 8.27
C ILE A 9 -10.39 15.88 9.34
N GLN A 10 -9.95 14.70 8.92
CA GLN A 10 -9.53 13.63 9.83
C GLN A 10 -8.04 13.77 10.13
N ILE A 11 -7.65 13.71 11.40
CA ILE A 11 -6.25 13.93 11.81
C ILE A 11 -5.33 12.76 11.43
N ASN A 12 -5.87 11.58 11.14
CA ASN A 12 -5.09 10.41 10.77
C ASN A 12 -4.43 10.56 9.37
N PRO A 13 -3.07 10.60 9.27
CA PRO A 13 -2.35 10.74 8.00
C PRO A 13 -2.63 9.62 6.99
N LEU A 14 -2.96 8.40 7.45
CA LEU A 14 -3.29 7.27 6.57
C LEU A 14 -4.59 7.48 5.77
N LYS A 15 -5.41 8.48 6.09
CA LYS A 15 -6.60 8.82 5.30
C LYS A 15 -6.27 9.59 4.02
N TYR A 16 -5.03 10.02 3.88
CA TYR A 16 -4.56 10.86 2.77
C TYR A 16 -3.57 10.11 1.91
N ASN A 17 -3.81 10.10 0.59
CA ASN A 17 -2.88 9.48 -0.34
C ASN A 17 -1.55 10.24 -0.32
N PHE A 18 -0.46 9.52 -0.22
CA PHE A 18 0.89 10.04 -0.13
C PHE A 18 1.77 9.42 -1.23
N ALA A 19 2.66 10.23 -1.78
CA ALA A 19 3.71 9.78 -2.70
C ALA A 19 5.08 10.18 -2.16
N LEU A 20 6.03 9.25 -2.17
CA LEU A 20 7.42 9.48 -1.85
C LEU A 20 8.29 9.07 -3.04
N ILE A 21 8.90 10.05 -3.71
CA ILE A 21 9.85 9.80 -4.79
C ILE A 21 11.26 10.17 -4.37
N GLY A 22 12.28 9.52 -4.93
CA GLY A 22 13.66 9.78 -4.58
C GLY A 22 14.65 8.86 -5.27
N GLU A 23 15.96 9.10 -5.09
CA GLU A 23 17.02 8.25 -5.65
C GLU A 23 16.85 6.79 -5.20
N SER A 24 17.28 5.84 -6.04
CA SER A 24 17.34 4.42 -5.66
C SER A 24 18.30 4.23 -4.48
N GLY A 25 17.95 3.36 -3.52
CA GLY A 25 18.77 3.07 -2.35
C GLY A 25 18.82 4.17 -1.27
N ILE A 26 18.05 5.26 -1.40
CA ILE A 26 18.04 6.34 -0.39
C ILE A 26 17.37 5.92 0.94
N GLY A 27 16.55 4.85 0.95
CA GLY A 27 15.85 4.34 2.13
C GLY A 27 14.33 4.61 2.14
N LYS A 28 13.70 4.85 0.97
CA LYS A 28 12.26 5.12 0.85
C LYS A 28 11.39 4.01 1.42
N THR A 29 11.62 2.77 0.97
CA THR A 29 10.87 1.57 1.39
C THR A 29 10.95 1.37 2.90
N THR A 30 12.15 1.49 3.49
CA THR A 30 12.36 1.38 4.94
C THR A 30 11.56 2.43 5.73
N VAL A 31 11.63 3.70 5.32
CA VAL A 31 10.91 4.78 6.00
C VAL A 31 9.40 4.63 5.89
N ILE A 32 8.90 4.20 4.72
CA ILE A 32 7.45 3.96 4.53
C ILE A 32 6.99 2.72 5.31
N LYS A 33 7.81 1.66 5.39
CA LYS A 33 7.52 0.50 6.24
C LYS A 33 7.33 0.92 7.69
N GLU A 34 8.33 1.61 8.28
CA GLU A 34 8.25 2.11 9.66
C GLU A 34 7.07 3.07 9.89
N TYR A 35 6.77 3.92 8.91
CA TYR A 35 5.61 4.81 8.92
C TYR A 35 4.29 4.00 8.99
N CYS A 36 4.16 2.96 8.17
CA CYS A 36 2.98 2.11 8.14
C CYS A 36 2.84 1.30 9.44
N GLU A 37 3.91 0.70 9.93
CA GLU A 37 3.91 -0.06 11.19
C GLU A 37 3.43 0.79 12.37
N LYS A 38 3.96 2.02 12.51
CA LYS A 38 3.58 2.93 13.59
C LYS A 38 2.13 3.41 13.52
N LEU A 39 1.55 3.56 12.33
CA LEU A 39 0.20 4.12 12.16
C LEU A 39 -0.87 3.07 11.89
N ALA A 40 -0.52 1.99 11.23
CA ALA A 40 -1.46 0.94 10.82
C ALA A 40 -1.38 -0.31 11.70
N GLY A 41 -0.21 -0.60 12.30
CA GLY A 41 0.12 -1.87 12.95
C GLY A 41 0.62 -2.89 11.91
N GLU A 42 1.12 -4.04 12.38
CA GLU A 42 1.73 -5.08 11.52
C GLU A 42 0.78 -5.61 10.45
N ASP A 43 -0.47 -5.88 10.78
CA ASP A 43 -1.49 -6.39 9.85
C ASP A 43 -2.23 -5.28 9.08
N GLY A 44 -1.90 -4.02 9.35
CA GLY A 44 -2.62 -2.88 8.78
C GLY A 44 -2.05 -2.37 7.46
N TYR A 45 -1.00 -2.98 6.92
CA TYR A 45 -0.37 -2.57 5.67
C TYR A 45 0.17 -3.75 4.88
N ILE A 46 0.29 -3.56 3.58
CA ILE A 46 0.99 -4.48 2.69
C ILE A 46 1.70 -3.71 1.58
N PHE A 47 2.88 -4.18 1.21
CA PHE A 47 3.62 -3.70 0.05
C PHE A 47 3.30 -4.54 -1.18
N LEU A 48 3.08 -3.88 -2.30
CA LEU A 48 3.03 -4.50 -3.60
C LEU A 48 4.33 -4.16 -4.33
N GLU A 49 5.20 -5.15 -4.51
CA GLU A 49 6.36 -5.05 -5.39
C GLU A 49 5.89 -5.21 -6.83
N VAL A 50 5.81 -4.11 -7.56
CA VAL A 50 5.22 -4.10 -8.88
C VAL A 50 6.27 -4.29 -9.96
N GLY A 51 5.97 -5.15 -10.94
CA GLY A 51 6.82 -5.36 -12.11
C GLY A 51 8.08 -6.16 -11.77
N LYS A 52 9.24 -5.53 -11.87
CA LYS A 52 10.55 -6.15 -11.64
C LYS A 52 11.25 -5.63 -10.38
N GLU A 53 10.51 -5.01 -9.50
CA GLU A 53 11.04 -4.58 -8.20
C GLU A 53 11.27 -5.80 -7.31
N ASP A 54 12.34 -5.77 -6.48
CA ASP A 54 12.73 -6.82 -5.54
C ASP A 54 13.34 -6.19 -4.26
N GLY A 55 12.84 -5.02 -3.89
CA GLY A 55 13.37 -4.26 -2.74
C GLY A 55 12.93 -4.81 -1.39
N ALA A 56 11.74 -5.44 -1.30
CA ALA A 56 11.19 -5.98 -0.08
C ALA A 56 11.98 -7.18 0.43
N SER A 57 12.55 -8.00 -0.46
CA SER A 57 13.38 -9.17 -0.12
C SER A 57 14.58 -8.81 0.79
N ALA A 58 15.06 -7.57 0.73
CA ALA A 58 16.17 -7.06 1.53
C ALA A 58 15.74 -6.46 2.88
N ILE A 59 14.42 -6.40 3.19
CA ILE A 59 13.89 -5.73 4.37
C ILE A 59 13.21 -6.74 5.30
N SER A 60 13.81 -6.99 6.45
CA SER A 60 13.23 -7.93 7.42
C SER A 60 11.88 -7.47 7.97
N GLY A 61 10.92 -8.40 8.05
CA GLY A 61 9.61 -8.16 8.65
C GLY A 61 8.70 -7.24 7.84
N ILE A 62 8.90 -7.12 6.54
CA ILE A 62 7.98 -6.41 5.65
C ILE A 62 6.88 -7.37 5.17
N ASN A 63 5.62 -6.94 5.20
CA ASN A 63 4.52 -7.66 4.57
C ASN A 63 4.45 -7.26 3.10
N TYR A 64 4.62 -8.19 2.17
CA TYR A 64 4.61 -7.89 0.75
C TYR A 64 4.04 -9.02 -0.11
N ILE A 65 3.60 -8.66 -1.30
CA ILE A 65 3.28 -9.55 -2.43
C ILE A 65 3.97 -8.97 -3.66
N THR A 66 4.56 -9.83 -4.48
CA THR A 66 5.14 -9.43 -5.77
C THR A 66 4.07 -9.47 -6.86
N CYS A 67 3.91 -8.37 -7.60
CA CYS A 67 2.92 -8.20 -8.65
C CYS A 67 3.61 -8.02 -10.02
N PRO A 68 4.06 -9.10 -10.68
CA PRO A 68 4.81 -9.03 -11.94
C PRO A 68 3.93 -8.68 -13.14
N GLU A 69 2.64 -8.93 -13.05
CA GLU A 69 1.64 -8.78 -14.11
C GLU A 69 0.38 -8.08 -13.62
N TRP A 70 -0.50 -7.68 -14.55
CA TRP A 70 -1.77 -7.03 -14.22
C TRP A 70 -2.76 -8.01 -13.59
N ASP A 71 -2.99 -9.16 -14.23
CA ASP A 71 -3.86 -10.23 -13.74
C ASP A 71 -3.07 -11.55 -13.71
N ALA A 72 -3.02 -12.19 -12.56
CA ALA A 72 -2.50 -13.52 -12.33
C ALA A 72 -3.07 -14.06 -11.02
N ASP A 73 -3.37 -15.35 -10.97
CA ASP A 73 -3.79 -16.01 -9.74
C ASP A 73 -2.65 -15.99 -8.71
N TYR A 74 -3.01 -16.08 -7.42
CA TYR A 74 -2.01 -16.14 -6.35
C TYR A 74 -1.23 -17.44 -6.40
N ASP A 75 0.08 -17.35 -6.40
CA ASP A 75 1.03 -18.46 -6.29
C ASP A 75 1.76 -18.35 -4.95
N GLU A 76 1.46 -19.30 -4.06
CA GLU A 76 2.02 -19.36 -2.71
C GLU A 76 3.54 -19.65 -2.72
N ASP A 77 4.00 -20.47 -3.66
CA ASP A 77 5.43 -20.88 -3.73
C ASP A 77 6.34 -19.68 -4.05
N THR A 78 5.86 -18.76 -4.88
CA THR A 78 6.60 -17.57 -5.31
C THR A 78 6.15 -16.29 -4.63
N ASN A 79 5.07 -16.32 -3.83
CA ASN A 79 4.41 -15.15 -3.25
C ASN A 79 4.06 -14.08 -4.30
N THR A 80 3.53 -14.53 -5.45
CA THR A 80 3.17 -13.65 -6.56
C THR A 80 1.67 -13.63 -6.80
N MET A 81 1.14 -12.50 -7.22
CA MET A 81 -0.26 -12.29 -7.61
C MET A 81 -0.36 -11.16 -8.63
N GLY A 82 -1.37 -11.19 -9.49
CA GLY A 82 -1.64 -10.05 -10.38
C GLY A 82 -2.01 -8.80 -9.57
N PHE A 83 -1.55 -7.64 -10.03
CA PHE A 83 -1.84 -6.37 -9.36
C PHE A 83 -3.35 -6.12 -9.25
N ASN A 84 -4.09 -6.25 -10.35
CA ASN A 84 -5.54 -6.02 -10.35
C ASN A 84 -6.27 -7.13 -9.58
N THR A 85 -5.82 -8.37 -9.71
CA THR A 85 -6.35 -9.52 -8.96
C THR A 85 -6.25 -9.30 -7.46
N PHE A 86 -5.10 -8.80 -6.96
CA PHE A 86 -4.93 -8.41 -5.56
C PHE A 86 -5.92 -7.32 -5.14
N ILE A 87 -6.07 -6.27 -5.96
CA ILE A 87 -7.00 -5.17 -5.65
C ILE A 87 -8.45 -5.68 -5.57
N GLU A 88 -8.86 -6.53 -6.50
CA GLU A 88 -10.20 -7.14 -6.51
C GLU A 88 -10.43 -8.01 -5.27
N ASP A 89 -9.46 -8.84 -4.90
CA ASP A 89 -9.52 -9.66 -3.70
C ASP A 89 -9.65 -8.82 -2.42
N VAL A 90 -8.88 -7.73 -2.31
CA VAL A 90 -9.01 -6.78 -1.19
C VAL A 90 -10.41 -6.17 -1.13
N VAL A 91 -10.98 -5.79 -2.28
CA VAL A 91 -12.31 -5.17 -2.34
C VAL A 91 -13.40 -6.16 -1.95
N GLU A 92 -13.33 -7.40 -2.46
CA GLU A 92 -14.31 -8.45 -2.21
C GLU A 92 -14.25 -8.98 -0.78
N ASN A 93 -13.03 -9.19 -0.25
CA ASN A 93 -12.78 -9.83 1.04
C ASN A 93 -12.39 -8.83 2.16
N LYS A 94 -12.70 -7.53 1.98
CA LYS A 94 -12.37 -6.49 2.97
C LYS A 94 -12.97 -6.71 4.34
N ALA A 95 -14.13 -7.36 4.42
CA ALA A 95 -14.82 -7.62 5.68
C ALA A 95 -14.28 -8.87 6.41
N THR A 96 -13.52 -9.71 5.73
CA THR A 96 -13.00 -11.00 6.24
C THR A 96 -11.47 -10.96 6.30
N ASP A 97 -10.81 -11.37 5.24
CA ASP A 97 -9.37 -11.60 5.21
C ASP A 97 -8.56 -10.30 5.33
N TRP A 98 -9.09 -9.21 4.78
CA TRP A 98 -8.44 -7.90 4.77
C TRP A 98 -9.03 -6.90 5.79
N LYS A 99 -9.74 -7.38 6.83
CA LYS A 99 -10.46 -6.51 7.81
C LYS A 99 -9.57 -5.44 8.43
N ASP A 100 -8.30 -5.74 8.70
CA ASP A 100 -7.34 -4.86 9.36
C ASP A 100 -6.52 -4.00 8.41
N LEU A 101 -6.48 -4.36 7.12
CA LEU A 101 -5.76 -3.61 6.11
C LEU A 101 -6.27 -2.18 5.99
N LYS A 102 -5.38 -1.19 6.21
CA LYS A 102 -5.66 0.25 6.16
C LYS A 102 -4.99 0.94 4.99
N VAL A 103 -3.84 0.40 4.55
CA VAL A 103 -3.02 1.02 3.52
C VAL A 103 -2.29 -0.02 2.67
N VAL A 104 -2.28 0.22 1.36
CA VAL A 104 -1.49 -0.52 0.38
C VAL A 104 -0.35 0.39 -0.09
N VAL A 105 0.86 -0.11 -0.09
CA VAL A 105 2.05 0.60 -0.57
C VAL A 105 2.47 0.02 -1.91
N LEU A 106 2.59 0.87 -2.93
CA LEU A 106 3.06 0.49 -4.26
C LEU A 106 4.55 0.79 -4.38
N ASP A 107 5.36 -0.23 -4.48
CA ASP A 107 6.83 -0.15 -4.64
C ASP A 107 7.27 -0.95 -5.88
N THR A 108 7.54 -0.31 -7.03
CA THR A 108 7.40 1.11 -7.28
C THR A 108 6.26 1.42 -8.26
N TYR A 109 5.67 2.61 -8.14
CA TYR A 109 4.60 2.99 -9.04
C TYR A 109 5.09 3.26 -10.48
N ASP A 110 6.37 3.39 -10.68
CA ASP A 110 6.99 3.49 -12.01
C ASP A 110 6.64 2.25 -12.86
N GLU A 111 6.68 1.07 -12.25
CA GLU A 111 6.40 -0.21 -12.91
C GLU A 111 4.91 -0.49 -13.10
N ILE A 112 4.01 0.11 -12.29
CA ILE A 112 2.57 -0.14 -12.42
C ILE A 112 2.03 0.29 -13.78
N PHE A 113 2.56 1.37 -14.35
CA PHE A 113 2.19 1.80 -15.69
C PHE A 113 2.80 0.89 -16.76
N SER A 114 3.97 0.30 -16.49
CA SER A 114 4.59 -0.68 -17.39
C SER A 114 3.73 -1.93 -17.55
N ILE A 115 3.28 -2.53 -16.45
CA ILE A 115 2.36 -3.68 -16.50
C ILE A 115 0.97 -3.29 -17.01
N GLY A 116 0.49 -2.10 -16.68
CA GLY A 116 -0.77 -1.55 -17.19
C GLY A 116 -0.75 -1.33 -18.71
N GLU A 117 0.38 -0.88 -19.29
CA GLU A 117 0.53 -0.77 -20.74
C GLU A 117 0.43 -2.13 -21.43
N GLN A 118 1.03 -3.18 -20.85
CA GLN A 118 0.95 -4.53 -21.39
C GLN A 118 -0.50 -5.03 -21.39
N GLU A 119 -1.24 -4.77 -20.32
CA GLU A 119 -2.65 -5.11 -20.23
C GLU A 119 -3.48 -4.35 -21.28
N VAL A 120 -3.28 -3.05 -21.45
CA VAL A 120 -3.98 -2.24 -22.45
C VAL A 120 -3.68 -2.73 -23.87
N ILE A 121 -2.43 -3.15 -24.15
CA ILE A 121 -2.08 -3.79 -25.43
C ILE A 121 -2.83 -5.12 -25.60
N ARG A 122 -2.93 -5.94 -24.55
CA ARG A 122 -3.68 -7.20 -24.53
C ARG A 122 -5.16 -6.96 -24.80
N MET A 123 -5.77 -5.98 -24.12
CA MET A 123 -7.17 -5.57 -24.32
C MET A 123 -7.42 -5.13 -25.77
N HIS A 124 -6.58 -4.22 -26.28
CA HIS A 124 -6.69 -3.74 -27.65
C HIS A 124 -6.61 -4.90 -28.66
N ASN A 125 -5.66 -5.81 -28.49
CA ASN A 125 -5.44 -6.94 -29.40
C ASN A 125 -6.59 -7.97 -29.35
N LYS A 126 -7.26 -8.10 -28.21
CA LYS A 126 -8.46 -8.92 -28.05
C LYS A 126 -9.66 -8.32 -28.79
N GLU A 127 -9.84 -7.02 -28.69
CA GLU A 127 -10.94 -6.30 -29.34
C GLU A 127 -10.69 -6.10 -30.85
N ASN A 128 -9.43 -6.00 -31.27
CA ASN A 128 -9.03 -5.70 -32.64
C ASN A 128 -8.07 -6.77 -33.24
N PRO A 129 -8.49 -8.03 -33.36
CA PRO A 129 -7.60 -9.13 -33.78
C PRO A 129 -6.98 -8.93 -35.17
N GLN A 130 -7.61 -8.14 -36.05
CA GLN A 130 -7.14 -7.82 -37.39
C GLN A 130 -6.17 -6.61 -37.45
N LYS A 131 -6.10 -5.81 -36.34
CA LYS A 131 -5.25 -4.60 -36.25
C LYS A 131 -4.46 -4.61 -34.95
N ARG A 132 -3.70 -5.69 -34.73
CA ARG A 132 -2.96 -5.87 -33.46
C ARG A 132 -1.86 -4.81 -33.30
N ALA A 133 -1.81 -4.21 -32.12
CA ALA A 133 -0.75 -3.30 -31.72
C ALA A 133 0.40 -4.05 -31.03
N LYS A 134 1.64 -3.59 -31.26
CA LYS A 134 2.85 -4.09 -30.59
C LYS A 134 3.35 -3.14 -29.51
N SER A 135 2.79 -1.95 -29.45
CA SER A 135 3.15 -0.93 -28.45
C SER A 135 1.93 -0.12 -28.06
N ILE A 136 1.98 0.51 -26.91
CA ILE A 136 0.89 1.33 -26.36
C ILE A 136 0.49 2.46 -27.31
N ASN A 137 1.43 3.02 -28.04
CA ASN A 137 1.18 4.12 -29.00
C ASN A 137 0.32 3.69 -30.20
N GLY A 138 0.24 2.40 -30.51
CA GLY A 138 -0.60 1.85 -31.57
C GLY A 138 -2.01 1.46 -31.13
N CYS A 139 -2.30 1.49 -29.82
CA CYS A 139 -3.58 1.05 -29.28
C CYS A 139 -4.69 2.09 -29.48
N PHE A 140 -5.93 1.61 -29.70
CA PHE A 140 -7.16 2.41 -29.72
C PHE A 140 -7.13 3.62 -30.67
N GLY A 141 -6.48 3.47 -31.82
CA GLY A 141 -6.39 4.52 -32.86
C GLY A 141 -5.17 5.44 -32.72
N GLY A 142 -4.30 5.22 -31.76
CA GLY A 142 -3.07 6.02 -31.58
C GLY A 142 -3.33 7.36 -30.87
N TYR A 143 -2.52 8.37 -31.17
CA TYR A 143 -2.62 9.73 -30.62
C TYR A 143 -2.66 9.81 -29.08
N GLY A 144 -2.08 8.83 -28.39
CA GLY A 144 -2.04 8.76 -26.93
C GLY A 144 -3.25 8.12 -26.27
N ALA A 145 -4.22 7.57 -27.02
CA ALA A 145 -5.39 6.89 -26.46
C ALA A 145 -5.01 5.66 -25.62
N GLY A 146 -3.99 4.90 -26.02
CA GLY A 146 -3.46 3.80 -25.20
C GLY A 146 -2.93 4.29 -23.85
N LEU A 147 -2.17 5.38 -23.82
CA LEU A 147 -1.67 5.97 -22.56
C LEU A 147 -2.82 6.44 -21.66
N GLU A 148 -3.87 7.03 -22.24
CA GLU A 148 -5.06 7.44 -21.47
C GLU A 148 -5.80 6.24 -20.89
N LYS A 149 -5.94 5.16 -21.67
CA LYS A 149 -6.54 3.92 -21.17
C LYS A 149 -5.70 3.28 -20.06
N THR A 150 -4.38 3.32 -20.15
CA THR A 150 -3.49 2.86 -19.07
C THR A 150 -3.71 3.67 -17.79
N ILE A 151 -3.77 5.00 -17.90
CA ILE A 151 -4.08 5.85 -16.75
C ILE A 151 -5.45 5.51 -16.15
N GLU A 152 -6.44 5.28 -17.00
CA GLU A 152 -7.80 4.95 -16.57
C GLU A 152 -7.81 3.66 -15.74
N ILE A 153 -7.25 2.55 -16.25
CA ILE A 153 -7.28 1.26 -15.54
C ILE A 153 -6.50 1.32 -14.23
N VAL A 154 -5.32 1.94 -14.21
CA VAL A 154 -4.49 2.10 -13.01
C VAL A 154 -5.22 2.93 -11.95
N LEU A 155 -5.79 4.07 -12.34
CA LEU A 155 -6.52 4.91 -11.38
C LEU A 155 -7.80 4.23 -10.89
N ASN A 156 -8.52 3.50 -11.73
CA ASN A 156 -9.72 2.77 -11.32
C ASN A 156 -9.37 1.71 -10.28
N ALA A 157 -8.31 0.92 -10.49
CA ALA A 157 -7.84 -0.06 -9.51
C ALA A 157 -7.51 0.60 -8.17
N LEU A 158 -6.72 1.68 -8.17
CA LEU A 158 -6.37 2.41 -6.93
C LEU A 158 -7.59 3.03 -6.23
N TRP A 159 -8.58 3.52 -7.02
CA TRP A 159 -9.80 4.09 -6.44
C TRP A 159 -10.74 3.03 -5.87
N SER A 160 -10.70 1.80 -6.37
CA SER A 160 -11.45 0.67 -5.79
C SER A 160 -11.06 0.43 -4.33
N LEU A 161 -9.76 0.52 -3.99
CA LEU A 161 -9.30 0.47 -2.59
C LEU A 161 -9.96 1.54 -1.71
N LYS A 162 -10.14 2.76 -2.25
CA LYS A 162 -10.77 3.87 -1.50
C LYS A 162 -12.23 3.58 -1.19
N THR A 163 -12.94 2.85 -2.05
CA THR A 163 -14.36 2.50 -1.82
C THR A 163 -14.55 1.63 -0.59
N VAL A 164 -13.56 0.80 -0.27
CA VAL A 164 -13.55 -0.07 0.92
C VAL A 164 -12.75 0.50 2.09
N GLY A 165 -12.38 1.79 2.02
CA GLY A 165 -11.72 2.50 3.12
C GLY A 165 -10.22 2.22 3.27
N VAL A 166 -9.59 1.60 2.26
CA VAL A 166 -8.14 1.38 2.19
C VAL A 166 -7.49 2.54 1.45
N SER A 167 -6.45 3.12 2.03
CA SER A 167 -5.65 4.18 1.39
C SER A 167 -4.48 3.58 0.62
N PHE A 168 -3.82 4.38 -0.21
CA PHE A 168 -2.61 3.94 -0.87
C PHE A 168 -1.46 4.94 -0.70
N ILE A 169 -0.25 4.42 -0.65
CA ILE A 169 1.01 5.15 -0.70
C ILE A 169 1.74 4.68 -1.96
N VAL A 170 2.39 5.61 -2.66
CA VAL A 170 3.19 5.26 -3.83
C VAL A 170 4.66 5.65 -3.60
N ILE A 171 5.55 4.74 -3.89
CA ILE A 171 7.00 4.94 -3.89
C ILE A 171 7.47 5.00 -5.34
N GLY A 172 8.37 5.92 -5.67
CA GLY A 172 8.89 6.06 -7.02
C GLY A 172 10.30 6.61 -7.07
N HIS A 173 10.83 6.73 -8.27
CA HIS A 173 12.18 7.20 -8.51
C HIS A 173 12.20 8.62 -9.08
N THR A 174 13.33 9.29 -8.85
CA THR A 174 13.57 10.64 -9.37
C THR A 174 14.64 10.65 -10.46
N LYS A 175 14.57 11.70 -11.29
CA LYS A 175 15.62 12.11 -12.21
C LYS A 175 15.74 13.63 -12.21
N SER A 176 16.91 14.12 -12.58
CA SER A 176 17.10 15.53 -12.91
C SER A 176 16.62 15.82 -14.32
N LYS A 177 15.91 16.94 -14.50
CA LYS A 177 15.39 17.42 -15.78
C LYS A 177 15.68 18.90 -15.94
N ASN A 178 16.18 19.32 -17.11
CA ASN A 178 16.27 20.72 -17.46
C ASN A 178 14.90 21.27 -17.81
N ILE A 179 14.52 22.35 -17.17
CA ILE A 179 13.27 23.08 -17.38
C ILE A 179 13.62 24.48 -17.86
N ILE A 180 12.88 24.97 -18.83
CA ILE A 180 12.94 26.37 -19.27
C ILE A 180 11.76 27.09 -18.59
N ASP A 181 12.07 28.13 -17.82
CA ASP A 181 11.03 28.95 -17.21
C ASP A 181 10.25 29.71 -18.32
N PRO A 182 8.91 29.55 -18.36
CA PRO A 182 8.10 30.10 -19.45
C PRO A 182 7.98 31.63 -19.41
N VAL A 183 8.34 32.25 -18.28
CA VAL A 183 8.25 33.74 -18.10
C VAL A 183 9.57 34.41 -18.40
N THR A 184 10.67 33.88 -17.83
CA THR A 184 12.01 34.49 -17.97
C THR A 184 12.79 33.95 -19.17
N GLY A 185 12.46 32.73 -19.64
CA GLY A 185 13.21 31.99 -20.64
C GLY A 185 14.52 31.38 -20.12
N GLU A 186 14.78 31.46 -18.82
CA GLU A 186 16.00 30.93 -18.22
C GLU A 186 15.85 29.41 -17.97
N GLU A 187 16.97 28.69 -18.08
CA GLU A 187 17.04 27.26 -17.86
C GLU A 187 17.48 26.97 -16.42
N TYR A 188 16.76 26.01 -15.77
CA TYR A 188 17.14 25.50 -14.46
C TYR A 188 16.96 23.99 -14.40
N VAL A 189 17.66 23.34 -13.46
CA VAL A 189 17.55 21.89 -13.23
C VAL A 189 16.53 21.63 -12.15
N GLN A 190 15.57 20.75 -12.46
CA GLN A 190 14.55 20.29 -11.50
C GLN A 190 14.70 18.81 -11.21
N LEU A 191 14.64 18.42 -9.93
CA LEU A 191 14.51 17.04 -9.48
C LEU A 191 13.04 16.66 -9.52
N THR A 192 12.66 15.74 -10.39
CA THR A 192 11.28 15.29 -10.63
C THR A 192 11.22 13.77 -10.80
N SER A 193 10.04 13.20 -11.00
CA SER A 193 9.88 11.79 -11.27
C SER A 193 10.62 11.35 -12.55
N ASN A 194 11.14 10.11 -12.56
CA ASN A 194 11.76 9.48 -13.73
C ASN A 194 10.74 9.10 -14.81
N MET A 195 9.44 9.06 -14.49
CA MET A 195 8.37 8.71 -15.41
C MET A 195 8.12 9.72 -16.52
N THR A 196 7.32 9.31 -17.51
CA THR A 196 6.76 10.25 -18.46
C THR A 196 5.85 11.27 -17.73
N GLN A 197 5.86 12.51 -18.19
CA GLN A 197 5.10 13.60 -17.55
C GLN A 197 3.60 13.28 -17.43
N LYS A 198 3.04 12.56 -18.41
CA LYS A 198 1.61 12.20 -18.44
C LYS A 198 1.24 11.26 -17.29
N TYR A 199 2.02 10.21 -17.06
CA TYR A 199 1.82 9.26 -15.97
C TYR A 199 2.10 9.88 -14.59
N PHE A 200 3.19 10.65 -14.49
CA PHE A 200 3.49 11.36 -13.25
C PHE A 200 2.37 12.31 -12.85
N ASN A 201 1.87 13.12 -13.79
CA ASN A 201 0.77 14.04 -13.50
C ASN A 201 -0.52 13.32 -13.11
N ALA A 202 -0.79 12.14 -13.65
CA ALA A 202 -1.95 11.34 -13.27
C ALA A 202 -1.95 11.02 -11.76
N ILE A 203 -0.82 10.65 -11.19
CA ILE A 203 -0.68 10.39 -9.76
C ILE A 203 -0.52 11.68 -8.96
N LYS A 204 0.37 12.59 -9.39
CA LYS A 204 0.66 13.85 -8.69
C LYS A 204 -0.59 14.67 -8.40
N THR A 205 -1.55 14.70 -9.33
CA THR A 205 -2.81 15.42 -9.12
C THR A 205 -3.73 14.75 -8.10
N LYS A 206 -3.58 13.47 -7.82
CA LYS A 206 -4.45 12.66 -6.97
C LYS A 206 -3.94 12.47 -5.55
N VAL A 207 -2.64 12.62 -5.30
CA VAL A 207 -2.10 12.55 -3.94
C VAL A 207 -2.29 13.87 -3.20
N HIS A 208 -2.36 13.78 -1.88
CA HIS A 208 -2.47 14.94 -0.99
C HIS A 208 -1.11 15.50 -0.65
N PHE A 209 -0.11 14.62 -0.53
CA PHE A 209 1.28 14.94 -0.27
C PHE A 209 2.17 14.25 -1.30
N LEU A 210 3.14 14.96 -1.81
CA LEU A 210 4.24 14.43 -2.62
C LEU A 210 5.53 14.90 -1.99
N GLY A 211 6.20 14.00 -1.28
CA GLY A 211 7.54 14.21 -0.73
C GLY A 211 8.61 13.79 -1.74
N VAL A 212 9.67 14.57 -1.84
CA VAL A 212 10.85 14.24 -2.65
C VAL A 212 12.02 13.98 -1.72
N ALA A 213 12.48 12.72 -1.68
CA ALA A 213 13.64 12.32 -0.91
C ALA A 213 14.91 12.61 -1.71
N ALA A 214 15.83 13.34 -1.12
CA ALA A 214 17.10 13.74 -1.72
C ALA A 214 18.25 13.64 -0.72
N ILE A 215 19.48 13.50 -1.25
CA ILE A 215 20.72 13.49 -0.46
C ILE A 215 21.42 14.83 -0.68
N ASP A 216 21.60 15.57 0.40
CA ASP A 216 22.52 16.71 0.41
C ASP A 216 23.92 16.21 0.64
N ARG A 217 24.80 16.53 -0.29
CA ARG A 217 26.22 16.19 -0.22
C ARG A 217 27.05 17.43 0.00
N GLU A 218 27.80 17.46 1.08
CA GLU A 218 28.83 18.48 1.28
C GLU A 218 30.04 18.13 0.43
N ILE A 219 30.25 18.90 -0.64
CA ILE A 219 31.33 18.66 -1.60
C ILE A 219 32.45 19.66 -1.34
N ILE A 220 33.61 19.18 -0.87
CA ILE A 220 34.82 19.98 -0.79
C ILE A 220 35.71 19.77 -2.00
N ARG A 221 36.37 20.82 -2.47
CA ARG A 221 37.31 20.73 -3.57
C ARG A 221 38.74 20.60 -3.03
N LYS A 222 39.32 19.37 -3.17
CA LYS A 222 40.71 19.08 -2.83
C LYS A 222 41.60 19.06 -4.07
N SER A 223 42.83 19.62 -3.96
CA SER A 223 43.82 19.49 -5.01
C SER A 223 44.14 18.02 -5.27
N THR A 224 44.24 17.66 -6.54
CA THR A 224 44.65 16.30 -6.96
C THR A 224 46.18 16.12 -6.97
N GLY A 225 46.93 17.18 -6.64
CA GLY A 225 48.40 17.19 -6.77
C GLY A 225 48.88 17.31 -8.24
N LYS A 226 47.95 17.38 -9.20
CA LYS A 226 48.26 17.59 -10.62
C LYS A 226 47.95 19.02 -11.01
N LYS A 227 48.73 19.52 -11.98
CA LYS A 227 48.51 20.87 -12.57
C LYS A 227 47.92 20.76 -13.97
N ASP A 228 47.13 21.73 -14.36
CA ASP A 228 46.65 21.89 -15.73
C ASP A 228 47.77 22.43 -16.65
N ASN A 229 47.47 22.56 -17.95
CA ASN A 229 48.41 23.07 -18.94
C ASN A 229 48.80 24.55 -18.72
N LYS A 230 48.11 25.23 -17.80
CA LYS A 230 48.36 26.62 -17.41
C LYS A 230 49.05 26.75 -16.04
N GLY A 231 49.40 25.62 -15.41
CA GLY A 231 50.10 25.55 -14.12
C GLY A 231 49.17 25.66 -12.89
N ASN A 232 47.83 25.69 -13.04
CA ASN A 232 46.92 25.73 -11.93
C ASN A 232 46.63 24.35 -11.36
N ASP A 233 46.39 24.24 -10.04
CA ASP A 233 46.06 23.02 -9.40
C ASP A 233 44.69 22.44 -9.90
N ILE A 234 44.71 21.22 -10.39
CA ILE A 234 43.50 20.51 -10.73
C ILE A 234 42.84 20.07 -9.41
N LYS A 235 41.67 20.63 -9.11
CA LYS A 235 40.86 20.29 -7.92
C LYS A 235 39.74 19.31 -8.29
N LYS A 236 39.54 18.31 -7.46
CA LYS A 236 38.43 17.34 -7.57
C LYS A 236 37.49 17.50 -6.38
N GLY A 237 36.17 17.43 -6.65
CA GLY A 237 35.14 17.39 -5.61
C GLY A 237 35.23 16.05 -4.86
N ILE A 238 35.24 16.12 -3.53
CA ILE A 238 35.18 14.97 -2.62
C ILE A 238 34.01 15.18 -1.69
N VAL A 239 33.13 14.17 -1.57
CA VAL A 239 32.04 14.21 -0.61
C VAL A 239 32.59 14.02 0.79
N GLN A 240 32.35 14.99 1.67
CA GLN A 240 32.81 14.99 3.05
C GLN A 240 31.71 14.51 4.01
N GLY A 241 30.45 14.80 3.69
CA GLY A 241 29.28 14.41 4.45
C GLY A 241 28.05 14.30 3.58
N GLU A 242 27.09 13.51 4.02
CA GLU A 242 25.78 13.42 3.40
C GLU A 242 24.68 13.47 4.46
N SER A 243 23.55 14.06 4.11
CA SER A 243 22.34 14.05 4.90
C SER A 243 21.14 13.78 3.99
N ARG A 244 20.14 13.04 4.52
CA ARG A 244 18.97 12.59 3.74
C ARG A 244 17.74 13.31 4.24
N TRP A 245 16.96 13.85 3.30
CA TRP A 245 15.84 14.72 3.59
C TRP A 245 14.63 14.34 2.75
N ILE A 246 13.43 14.68 3.24
CA ILE A 246 12.19 14.73 2.45
C ILE A 246 11.79 16.20 2.33
N THR A 247 11.60 16.68 1.10
CA THR A 247 11.13 18.03 0.79
C THR A 247 9.67 17.95 0.34
N PHE A 248 8.79 18.74 0.97
CA PHE A 248 7.38 18.90 0.61
C PHE A 248 7.10 20.22 -0.09
N ARG A 249 7.96 21.21 0.11
CA ARG A 249 7.93 22.53 -0.54
C ARG A 249 9.34 22.97 -0.87
N ASP A 250 9.46 23.62 -1.99
CA ASP A 250 10.72 24.22 -2.43
C ASP A 250 10.42 25.54 -3.17
N ASP A 251 10.74 26.64 -2.54
CA ASP A 251 10.52 27.99 -3.09
C ASP A 251 11.44 28.30 -4.28
N SER A 252 12.51 27.52 -4.46
CA SER A 252 13.41 27.63 -5.60
C SER A 252 12.94 26.87 -6.85
N TYR A 253 11.84 26.10 -6.73
CA TYR A 253 11.30 25.25 -7.79
C TYR A 253 12.26 24.18 -8.34
N THR A 254 13.38 23.94 -7.66
CA THR A 254 14.35 22.90 -8.03
C THR A 254 13.89 21.50 -7.68
N ILE A 255 12.88 21.37 -6.83
CA ILE A 255 12.28 20.11 -6.38
C ILE A 255 10.79 20.10 -6.72
N ASP A 256 10.37 19.08 -7.47
CA ASP A 256 8.98 18.91 -7.92
C ASP A 256 8.10 18.22 -6.86
N SER A 257 7.90 18.90 -5.74
CA SER A 257 7.08 18.45 -4.60
C SER A 257 5.67 19.04 -4.62
N LYS A 258 4.79 18.55 -3.72
CA LYS A 258 3.41 19.05 -3.60
C LYS A 258 2.83 18.79 -2.21
N SER A 259 2.04 19.75 -1.70
CA SER A 259 1.13 19.52 -0.60
C SER A 259 -0.21 20.22 -0.82
N ARG A 260 -1.32 19.54 -0.47
CA ARG A 260 -2.65 20.19 -0.36
C ARG A 260 -2.84 20.90 0.96
N PHE A 261 -1.97 20.63 1.94
CA PHE A 261 -1.98 21.27 3.25
C PHE A 261 -0.97 22.41 3.28
N ALA A 262 -1.49 23.62 3.41
CA ALA A 262 -0.71 24.84 3.25
C ALA A 262 0.38 25.02 4.33
N ASP A 263 0.20 24.44 5.51
CA ASP A 263 1.09 24.60 6.66
C ASP A 263 2.08 23.44 6.82
N ILE A 264 2.29 22.63 5.78
CA ILE A 264 3.34 21.61 5.81
C ILE A 264 4.70 22.28 5.92
N VAL A 265 5.59 21.72 6.73
CA VAL A 265 7.00 22.15 6.78
C VAL A 265 7.67 21.87 5.43
N ASP A 266 8.61 22.73 5.04
CA ASP A 266 9.25 22.62 3.73
C ASP A 266 10.08 21.36 3.62
N ARG A 267 10.79 20.98 4.70
CA ARG A 267 11.77 19.92 4.67
C ARG A 267 11.93 19.24 6.03
N ILE A 268 12.11 17.90 6.02
CA ILE A 268 12.32 17.07 7.22
C ILE A 268 13.44 16.06 6.97
N PRO A 269 14.11 15.55 8.03
CA PRO A 269 14.98 14.38 7.92
C PRO A 269 14.23 13.16 7.37
N LEU A 270 14.91 12.32 6.60
CA LEU A 270 14.35 11.08 6.03
C LEU A 270 14.24 10.01 7.14
N ASN A 271 13.20 10.09 7.95
CA ASN A 271 12.81 9.07 8.93
C ASN A 271 11.31 9.11 9.20
N ALA A 272 10.77 7.99 9.72
CA ALA A 272 9.34 7.81 9.90
C ALA A 272 8.73 8.77 10.94
N ASP A 273 9.42 9.04 12.06
CA ASP A 273 8.89 9.91 13.12
C ASP A 273 8.73 11.35 12.65
N ALA A 274 9.74 11.87 11.94
CA ALA A 274 9.68 13.20 11.33
C ALA A 274 8.56 13.27 10.27
N LEU A 275 8.38 12.20 9.49
CA LEU A 275 7.32 12.10 8.48
C LEU A 275 5.94 12.12 9.13
N ILE A 276 5.69 11.26 10.13
CA ILE A 276 4.42 11.21 10.87
C ILE A 276 4.10 12.58 11.46
N LYS A 277 5.09 13.18 12.15
CA LYS A 277 4.93 14.49 12.78
C LYS A 277 4.56 15.57 11.76
N ALA A 278 5.31 15.68 10.65
CA ALA A 278 5.09 16.70 9.63
C ALA A 278 3.70 16.61 9.00
N LEU A 279 3.27 15.38 8.61
CA LEU A 279 1.96 15.17 8.02
C LEU A 279 0.83 15.44 9.04
N THR A 280 0.98 14.95 10.27
CA THR A 280 -0.02 15.17 11.33
C THR A 280 -0.17 16.65 11.68
N ASP A 281 0.93 17.37 11.83
CA ASP A 281 0.92 18.80 12.19
C ASP A 281 0.27 19.63 11.06
N ALA A 282 0.57 19.34 9.80
CA ALA A 282 -0.04 20.01 8.65
C ALA A 282 -1.56 19.78 8.57
N ILE A 283 -2.00 18.54 8.85
CA ILE A 283 -3.44 18.19 8.88
C ILE A 283 -4.13 18.89 10.05
N LYS A 284 -3.52 18.89 11.25
CA LYS A 284 -4.04 19.60 12.43
C LYS A 284 -4.16 21.10 12.18
N ALA A 285 -3.15 21.73 11.58
CA ALA A 285 -3.19 23.15 11.23
C ALA A 285 -4.34 23.49 10.27
N ALA A 286 -4.59 22.64 9.28
CA ALA A 286 -5.72 22.80 8.37
C ALA A 286 -7.08 22.61 9.06
N ALA A 287 -7.17 21.67 10.01
CA ALA A 287 -8.37 21.45 10.80
C ALA A 287 -8.69 22.68 11.68
N ILE A 288 -7.68 23.24 12.36
CA ILE A 288 -7.84 24.48 13.15
C ILE A 288 -8.34 25.63 12.29
N LYS A 289 -7.74 25.84 11.12
CA LYS A 289 -8.14 26.92 10.19
C LYS A 289 -9.58 26.74 9.66
N SER A 290 -10.07 25.50 9.61
CA SER A 290 -11.46 25.21 9.25
C SER A 290 -12.45 25.43 10.39
N GLY A 291 -12.00 25.82 11.57
CA GLY A 291 -12.81 26.04 12.79
C GLY A 291 -13.13 24.76 13.55
N ALA A 292 -12.40 23.66 13.30
CA ALA A 292 -12.58 22.42 14.03
C ALA A 292 -11.90 22.50 15.41
N ASP A 293 -12.59 21.99 16.43
CA ASP A 293 -11.97 21.79 17.74
C ASP A 293 -11.14 20.51 17.74
N ILE A 294 -9.82 20.65 17.87
CA ILE A 294 -8.91 19.53 17.81
C ILE A 294 -9.15 18.51 18.93
N LYS A 295 -9.50 18.96 20.13
CA LYS A 295 -9.78 18.04 21.23
C LYS A 295 -10.96 17.15 20.92
N ILE A 296 -12.02 17.72 20.34
CA ILE A 296 -13.19 16.95 19.90
C ILE A 296 -12.82 15.96 18.80
N LEU A 297 -11.98 16.36 17.85
CA LEU A 297 -11.52 15.47 16.76
C LEU A 297 -10.62 14.34 17.28
N GLU A 298 -9.72 14.63 18.22
CA GLU A 298 -8.87 13.62 18.88
C GLU A 298 -9.71 12.64 19.72
N GLU A 299 -10.72 13.12 20.43
CA GLU A 299 -11.65 12.26 21.16
C GLU A 299 -12.49 11.37 20.24
N ILE A 300 -12.99 11.91 19.14
CA ILE A 300 -13.73 11.14 18.13
C ILE A 300 -12.83 10.06 17.53
N GLN A 301 -11.60 10.41 17.18
CA GLN A 301 -10.62 9.46 16.64
C GLN A 301 -10.31 8.35 17.66
N ALA A 302 -10.03 8.71 18.90
CA ALA A 302 -9.73 7.74 19.97
C ALA A 302 -10.91 6.79 20.21
N LYS A 303 -12.15 7.30 20.21
CA LYS A 303 -13.36 6.46 20.34
C LYS A 303 -13.54 5.52 19.15
N ALA A 304 -13.29 6.00 17.94
CA ALA A 304 -13.37 5.18 16.74
C ALA A 304 -12.32 4.07 16.73
N ASP A 305 -11.09 4.38 17.15
CA ASP A 305 -10.01 3.41 17.26
C ASP A 305 -10.27 2.36 18.36
N GLN A 306 -10.83 2.78 19.50
CA GLN A 306 -11.27 1.86 20.57
C GLN A 306 -12.42 0.95 20.12
N ALA A 307 -13.44 1.49 19.43
CA ALA A 307 -14.55 0.70 18.92
C ALA A 307 -14.08 -0.33 17.90
N LYS A 308 -13.14 0.06 17.04
CA LYS A 308 -12.53 -0.85 16.06
C LYS A 308 -11.71 -1.94 16.73
N ALA A 309 -10.89 -1.59 17.74
CA ALA A 309 -10.12 -2.57 18.49
C ALA A 309 -11.02 -3.59 19.21
N GLN A 310 -12.16 -3.16 19.74
CA GLN A 310 -13.14 -4.06 20.34
C GLN A 310 -13.75 -5.01 19.30
N GLN A 311 -14.14 -4.50 18.12
CA GLN A 311 -14.68 -5.35 17.04
C GLN A 311 -13.66 -6.36 16.55
N VAL A 312 -12.40 -5.98 16.42
CA VAL A 312 -11.31 -6.90 16.04
C VAL A 312 -11.14 -7.99 17.11
N ALA A 313 -11.07 -7.61 18.39
CA ALA A 313 -10.94 -8.59 19.49
C ALA A 313 -12.13 -9.57 19.57
N GLU A 314 -13.35 -9.10 19.31
CA GLU A 314 -14.54 -9.96 19.24
C GLU A 314 -14.49 -10.90 18.02
N ALA A 315 -14.06 -10.40 16.86
CA ALA A 315 -13.90 -11.20 15.65
C ALA A 315 -12.81 -12.28 15.80
N GLU A 316 -11.67 -11.92 16.40
CA GLU A 316 -10.58 -12.88 16.71
C GLU A 316 -11.05 -13.97 17.66
N LYS A 317 -11.80 -13.59 18.70
CA LYS A 317 -12.36 -14.56 19.65
C LYS A 317 -13.34 -15.51 18.96
N ALA A 318 -14.22 -14.98 18.09
CA ALA A 318 -15.16 -15.79 17.33
C ALA A 318 -14.43 -16.73 16.36
N HIS A 319 -13.41 -16.22 15.63
CA HIS A 319 -12.60 -17.04 14.72
C HIS A 319 -11.84 -18.15 15.45
N LYS A 320 -11.26 -17.85 16.61
CA LYS A 320 -10.57 -18.86 17.43
C LYS A 320 -11.55 -19.95 17.91
N SER A 321 -12.74 -19.54 18.36
CA SER A 321 -13.79 -20.50 18.78
C SER A 321 -14.26 -21.35 17.59
N GLN A 322 -14.41 -20.78 16.40
CA GLN A 322 -14.78 -21.53 15.20
C GLN A 322 -13.69 -22.54 14.80
N LYS A 323 -12.43 -22.13 14.84
CA LYS A 323 -11.31 -23.03 14.55
C LYS A 323 -11.21 -24.19 15.54
N GLU A 324 -11.42 -23.93 16.84
CA GLU A 324 -11.49 -25.00 17.86
C GLU A 324 -12.67 -25.94 17.60
N LEU A 325 -13.83 -25.43 17.18
CA LEU A 325 -15.00 -26.21 16.79
C LEU A 325 -14.71 -27.14 15.60
N ASP A 326 -14.11 -26.59 14.55
CA ASP A 326 -13.77 -27.33 13.32
C ASP A 326 -12.79 -28.46 13.61
N ILE A 327 -11.80 -28.23 14.47
CA ILE A 327 -10.85 -29.27 14.93
C ILE A 327 -11.60 -30.36 15.70
N ALA A 328 -12.44 -30.00 16.66
CA ALA A 328 -13.19 -30.95 17.46
C ALA A 328 -14.13 -31.79 16.58
N ILE A 329 -14.82 -31.17 15.63
CA ILE A 329 -15.67 -31.91 14.67
C ILE A 329 -14.82 -32.85 13.82
N GLY A 330 -13.65 -32.41 13.34
CA GLY A 330 -12.71 -33.23 12.58
C GLY A 330 -12.30 -34.49 13.34
N GLU A 331 -11.91 -34.37 14.61
CA GLU A 331 -11.53 -35.50 15.48
C GLU A 331 -12.71 -36.46 15.74
N ILE A 332 -13.91 -35.93 15.96
CA ILE A 332 -15.12 -36.74 16.13
C ILE A 332 -15.42 -37.53 14.84
N VAL A 333 -15.37 -36.90 13.69
CA VAL A 333 -15.63 -37.54 12.38
C VAL A 333 -14.58 -38.60 12.07
N ASP A 334 -13.32 -38.36 12.40
CA ASP A 334 -12.23 -39.33 12.26
C ASP A 334 -12.46 -40.54 13.15
N PHE A 335 -12.90 -40.34 14.40
CA PHE A 335 -13.27 -41.43 15.30
C PHE A 335 -14.41 -42.29 14.73
N PHE A 336 -15.46 -41.67 14.21
CA PHE A 336 -16.57 -42.41 13.57
C PHE A 336 -16.11 -43.17 12.32
N THR A 337 -15.18 -42.60 11.56
CA THR A 337 -14.64 -43.26 10.36
C THR A 337 -13.81 -44.48 10.71
N LYS A 338 -12.98 -44.39 11.76
CA LYS A 338 -12.15 -45.52 12.25
C LYS A 338 -12.97 -46.65 12.88
N ASN A 339 -14.05 -46.32 13.56
CA ASN A 339 -14.89 -47.29 14.30
C ASN A 339 -16.20 -47.61 13.57
N LYS A 340 -16.28 -47.40 12.27
CA LYS A 340 -17.50 -47.53 11.44
C LYS A 340 -18.22 -48.90 11.57
N THR A 341 -17.50 -49.97 11.90
CA THR A 341 -18.00 -51.31 12.04
C THR A 341 -18.40 -51.69 13.49
N ASP A 342 -18.02 -50.86 14.47
CA ASP A 342 -18.31 -51.11 15.89
C ASP A 342 -19.51 -50.28 16.36
N ILE A 343 -20.70 -50.87 16.21
CA ILE A 343 -21.96 -50.20 16.51
C ILE A 343 -22.12 -49.93 18.02
N GLU A 344 -21.51 -50.74 18.90
CA GLU A 344 -21.65 -50.57 20.34
C GLU A 344 -20.94 -49.31 20.85
N ILE A 345 -19.81 -48.96 20.25
CA ILE A 345 -19.05 -47.73 20.58
C ILE A 345 -19.72 -46.50 19.99
N ILE A 346 -20.24 -46.58 18.77
CA ILE A 346 -20.83 -45.44 18.06
C ILE A 346 -22.22 -45.06 18.57
N LYS A 347 -23.04 -46.02 18.92
CA LYS A 347 -24.46 -45.84 19.29
C LYS A 347 -24.67 -44.85 20.47
N PRO A 348 -23.91 -44.89 21.58
CA PRO A 348 -24.09 -43.94 22.68
C PRO A 348 -23.71 -42.48 22.26
N ILE A 349 -22.71 -42.34 21.42
CA ILE A 349 -22.25 -41.01 20.95
C ILE A 349 -23.30 -40.41 20.01
N LEU A 350 -23.84 -41.17 19.06
CA LEU A 350 -24.94 -40.73 18.20
C LEU A 350 -26.22 -40.42 18.99
N ALA A 351 -26.52 -41.18 20.04
CA ALA A 351 -27.64 -40.85 20.91
C ALA A 351 -27.48 -39.54 21.61
N LYS A 352 -26.23 -39.20 22.06
CA LYS A 352 -25.92 -37.94 22.69
C LYS A 352 -25.97 -36.75 21.69
N CYS A 353 -25.48 -36.92 20.46
CA CYS A 353 -25.65 -35.94 19.42
C CYS A 353 -27.13 -35.60 19.18
N LYS A 354 -27.98 -36.62 19.08
CA LYS A 354 -29.43 -36.45 18.90
C LYS A 354 -30.12 -35.76 20.08
N GLU A 355 -29.71 -36.08 21.31
CA GLU A 355 -30.20 -35.43 22.52
C GLU A 355 -29.88 -33.92 22.50
N MET A 356 -28.73 -33.53 21.93
CA MET A 356 -28.29 -32.14 21.74
C MET A 356 -28.88 -31.47 20.49
N GLY A 357 -29.69 -32.18 19.70
CA GLY A 357 -30.40 -31.64 18.54
C GLY A 357 -29.70 -31.81 17.20
N TYR A 358 -28.58 -32.54 17.14
CA TYR A 358 -27.80 -32.73 15.90
C TYR A 358 -28.10 -34.10 15.28
N SER A 359 -28.41 -34.16 13.99
CA SER A 359 -28.68 -35.43 13.29
C SER A 359 -27.41 -36.23 13.03
N ASN A 360 -26.28 -35.55 12.91
CA ASN A 360 -24.96 -36.19 12.74
C ASN A 360 -23.86 -35.25 13.31
N PRO A 361 -22.64 -35.79 13.59
CA PRO A 361 -21.54 -34.99 14.17
C PRO A 361 -21.08 -33.80 13.34
N LYS A 362 -21.30 -33.79 12.02
CA LYS A 362 -20.91 -32.67 11.14
C LYS A 362 -21.85 -31.47 11.27
N GLU A 363 -22.99 -31.62 11.90
CA GLU A 363 -23.97 -30.57 12.11
C GLU A 363 -23.79 -29.84 13.45
N ILE A 364 -22.81 -30.25 14.26
CA ILE A 364 -22.52 -29.61 15.55
C ILE A 364 -22.06 -28.17 15.26
N SER A 365 -22.78 -27.22 15.84
CA SER A 365 -22.53 -25.78 15.62
C SER A 365 -22.12 -25.04 16.90
N ASP A 366 -22.10 -25.74 18.04
CA ASP A 366 -21.67 -25.18 19.32
C ASP A 366 -20.39 -25.86 19.81
N LEU A 367 -19.43 -25.06 20.29
CA LEU A 367 -18.10 -25.54 20.70
C LEU A 367 -18.14 -26.38 21.97
N ASP A 368 -19.01 -26.06 22.93
CA ASP A 368 -19.12 -26.79 24.19
C ASP A 368 -19.82 -28.15 23.96
N ASP A 369 -20.78 -28.17 23.03
CA ASP A 369 -21.41 -29.43 22.59
C ASP A 369 -20.38 -30.31 21.86
N ALA A 370 -19.55 -29.74 20.97
CA ALA A 370 -18.48 -30.47 20.29
C ALA A 370 -17.47 -31.06 21.29
N LYS A 371 -17.01 -30.25 22.28
CA LYS A 371 -16.11 -30.73 23.35
C LYS A 371 -16.74 -31.85 24.19
N THR A 372 -18.02 -31.77 24.47
CA THR A 372 -18.76 -32.81 25.22
C THR A 372 -18.79 -34.11 24.44
N ILE A 373 -19.10 -34.06 23.15
CA ILE A 373 -19.12 -35.25 22.27
C ILE A 373 -17.70 -35.82 22.11
N LEU A 374 -16.69 -34.95 21.88
CA LEU A 374 -15.30 -35.37 21.76
C LEU A 374 -14.80 -36.11 23.03
N ALA A 375 -15.17 -35.64 24.21
CA ALA A 375 -14.81 -36.32 25.47
C ALA A 375 -15.37 -37.71 25.59
N MET A 376 -16.45 -38.07 24.87
CA MET A 376 -17.00 -39.42 24.79
C MET A 376 -16.24 -40.33 23.82
N THR A 377 -15.54 -39.75 22.83
CA THR A 377 -14.70 -40.54 21.89
C THR A 377 -13.35 -40.92 22.47
N LEU A 378 -12.95 -40.29 23.57
CA LEU A 378 -11.66 -40.52 24.26
C LEU A 378 -11.78 -41.56 25.42
N LYS A 379 -12.97 -42.03 25.71
CA LYS A 379 -13.25 -43.07 26.70
C LYS A 379 -13.43 -44.44 26.05
#